data_6319acba8384fdbf36037b5c6546ae90
#
_entry.id   6319acba8384fdbf36037b5c6546ae90
#
_cell.length_a   1.000
_cell.length_b   1.000
_cell.length_c   1.000
_cell.angle_alpha   90.00
_cell.angle_beta   90.00
_cell.angle_gamma   90.00
#
_symmetry.space_group_name_H-M   'P 1'
#
loop_
_entity.id
_entity.type
_entity.pdbx_description
1 polymer ?
#
loop_
_entity_poly.entity_id
_entity_poly.type
_entity_poly.pdbx_seq_one_letter_code
_entity_poly.pdbx_strand_id
1 'polypeptide(L)'
;SLFASSNINAQNTFVRIELDVKQMLNPSCNLNMGDVDSNIVYAHLGLCTCFENIPFGPEYRDCNDPVQNQLFCTTQITPFQSRVWQHVVGNWGTTPQNDGIGLMNYEGDSIWSLEFIVEDYFSDLTQVQDTSMGNDSSVTYQQGLTPYTIGVVFRSFDGFYTGRDNGCNDIFITGLASGDPQVIQSTDLSNFDAISVEMSNLSNNEISLLRNLQIFPNPISDYSYIRFTLKDKQKAIINLIDINGRKITTLINKELNSGNHEIYWDGLVNGQKMESGIYIIEINLDEERYSEQIIIN
;
A
#
# COMPACT_ATOMS: atom_id res chain seq x y z
N SER A 1 -1.26 34.16 -29.44
CA SER A 1 -1.90 32.98 -28.87
C SER A 1 -1.02 32.40 -27.78
N LEU A 2 -1.20 32.89 -26.54
CA LEU A 2 -0.54 32.35 -25.35
C LEU A 2 -1.27 31.08 -24.96
N PHE A 3 -0.63 29.95 -25.13
CA PHE A 3 -1.00 28.75 -24.40
C PHE A 3 -0.53 28.94 -22.95
N ALA A 4 -1.46 29.24 -22.07
CA ALA A 4 -1.23 29.07 -20.65
C ALA A 4 -1.10 27.56 -20.42
N SER A 5 0.13 27.08 -20.21
CA SER A 5 0.37 25.79 -19.59
C SER A 5 -0.20 25.87 -18.19
N SER A 6 -1.37 25.30 -17.96
CA SER A 6 -1.82 24.97 -16.61
C SER A 6 -0.79 24.00 -16.06
N ASN A 7 0.06 24.45 -15.18
CA ASN A 7 0.79 23.57 -14.28
C ASN A 7 -0.29 22.87 -13.45
N ILE A 8 -0.69 21.68 -13.89
CA ILE A 8 -1.38 20.72 -13.02
C ILE A 8 -0.31 20.36 -12.02
N ASN A 9 -0.36 20.99 -10.84
CA ASN A 9 0.44 20.54 -9.71
C ASN A 9 0.08 19.07 -9.52
N ALA A 10 1.07 18.19 -9.61
CA ALA A 10 0.89 16.79 -9.29
C ALA A 10 0.31 16.75 -7.87
N GLN A 11 -0.94 16.34 -7.78
CA GLN A 11 -1.69 16.32 -6.53
C GLN A 11 -1.35 14.97 -5.89
N ASN A 12 -0.55 14.98 -4.83
CA ASN A 12 -0.23 13.76 -4.12
C ASN A 12 -1.46 13.30 -3.35
N THR A 13 -1.98 12.16 -3.72
CA THR A 13 -3.18 11.57 -3.15
C THR A 13 -2.78 10.59 -2.04
N PHE A 14 -2.92 11.01 -0.78
CA PHE A 14 -2.75 10.12 0.35
C PHE A 14 -4.00 9.26 0.52
N VAL A 15 -3.79 7.96 0.73
CA VAL A 15 -4.84 6.97 1.00
C VAL A 15 -4.45 6.14 2.21
N ARG A 16 -5.38 5.99 3.17
CA ARG A 16 -5.33 5.02 4.25
C ARG A 16 -6.48 4.04 4.07
N ILE A 17 -6.16 2.77 3.96
CA ILE A 17 -7.12 1.65 3.92
C ILE A 17 -7.11 0.98 5.27
N GLU A 18 -8.27 0.81 5.90
CA GLU A 18 -8.43 -0.02 7.10
C GLU A 18 -9.32 -1.22 6.76
N LEU A 19 -8.89 -2.39 7.20
CA LEU A 19 -9.58 -3.67 7.04
C LEU A 19 -9.97 -4.23 8.39
N ASP A 20 -11.26 -4.48 8.62
CA ASP A 20 -11.75 -5.31 9.73
C ASP A 20 -11.91 -6.77 9.26
N VAL A 21 -10.93 -7.62 9.59
CA VAL A 21 -10.95 -9.02 9.15
C VAL A 21 -12.11 -9.81 9.74
N LYS A 22 -12.71 -9.38 10.86
CA LYS A 22 -13.90 -10.04 11.43
C LYS A 22 -15.14 -9.88 10.56
N GLN A 23 -15.16 -8.86 9.71
CA GLN A 23 -16.27 -8.62 8.80
C GLN A 23 -16.10 -9.27 7.42
N MET A 24 -14.96 -9.91 7.18
CA MET A 24 -14.69 -10.69 5.97
C MET A 24 -15.32 -12.10 6.10
N LEU A 25 -16.64 -12.17 6.12
CA LEU A 25 -17.37 -13.36 6.61
C LEU A 25 -17.78 -14.37 5.53
N ASN A 26 -17.38 -14.19 4.26
CA ASN A 26 -17.86 -15.07 3.22
C ASN A 26 -17.08 -16.41 3.14
N PRO A 27 -17.61 -17.52 3.68
CA PRO A 27 -16.94 -18.81 3.66
C PRO A 27 -16.83 -19.41 2.25
N SER A 28 -17.61 -18.91 1.28
CA SER A 28 -17.59 -19.39 -0.10
C SER A 28 -16.34 -18.98 -0.87
N CYS A 29 -15.65 -17.94 -0.42
CA CYS A 29 -14.37 -17.50 -0.99
C CYS A 29 -13.19 -18.32 -0.49
N ASN A 30 -13.45 -19.44 0.12
CA ASN A 30 -12.53 -20.44 0.64
C ASN A 30 -11.77 -20.06 1.91
N LEU A 31 -11.85 -18.81 2.40
CA LEU A 31 -10.88 -18.47 3.41
C LEU A 31 -11.40 -17.36 4.28
N ASN A 32 -11.79 -17.76 5.45
CA ASN A 32 -12.22 -16.88 6.50
C ASN A 32 -11.03 -16.06 6.98
N MET A 33 -10.91 -14.82 6.49
CA MET A 33 -9.88 -13.90 6.95
C MET A 33 -9.93 -13.66 8.46
N GLY A 34 -11.08 -13.89 9.11
CA GLY A 34 -11.20 -13.83 10.55
C GLY A 34 -10.42 -14.93 11.30
N ASP A 35 -10.00 -15.99 10.61
CA ASP A 35 -9.17 -17.07 11.16
C ASP A 35 -7.68 -16.87 10.86
N VAL A 36 -7.32 -15.77 10.18
CA VAL A 36 -5.91 -15.43 9.96
C VAL A 36 -5.24 -15.27 11.31
N ASP A 37 -4.26 -16.13 11.55
CA ASP A 37 -3.35 -15.93 12.68
C ASP A 37 -2.80 -14.52 12.60
N SER A 38 -2.98 -13.76 13.63
CA SER A 38 -3.03 -12.30 13.72
C SER A 38 -1.78 -11.54 13.26
N ASN A 39 -0.88 -12.18 12.53
CA ASN A 39 0.46 -11.62 12.41
C ASN A 39 0.82 -11.01 11.07
N ILE A 40 0.20 -11.40 9.94
CA ILE A 40 0.65 -10.87 8.64
C ILE A 40 -0.49 -10.87 7.61
N VAL A 41 -1.02 -9.71 7.32
CA VAL A 41 -1.96 -9.45 6.23
C VAL A 41 -1.34 -8.55 5.18
N TYR A 42 -1.59 -8.86 3.93
CA TYR A 42 -1.14 -8.09 2.77
C TYR A 42 -2.35 -7.58 1.97
N ALA A 43 -2.28 -6.34 1.52
CA ALA A 43 -3.15 -5.81 0.48
C ALA A 43 -2.43 -5.90 -0.87
N HIS A 44 -3.03 -6.61 -1.81
CA HIS A 44 -2.62 -6.60 -3.21
C HIS A 44 -3.47 -5.58 -3.95
N LEU A 45 -2.82 -4.59 -4.55
CA LEU A 45 -3.48 -3.41 -5.09
C LEU A 45 -3.26 -3.29 -6.60
N GLY A 46 -4.33 -2.94 -7.29
CA GLY A 46 -4.30 -2.50 -8.68
C GLY A 46 -4.87 -1.09 -8.80
N LEU A 47 -4.30 -0.24 -9.64
CA LEU A 47 -4.78 1.11 -9.89
C LEU A 47 -5.29 1.24 -11.32
N CYS A 48 -6.44 1.88 -11.49
CA CYS A 48 -6.99 2.30 -12.76
C CYS A 48 -6.90 3.81 -12.91
N THR A 49 -6.34 4.22 -14.03
CA THR A 49 -6.15 5.62 -14.41
C THR A 49 -6.77 5.91 -15.77
N CYS A 50 -6.86 7.15 -16.16
CA CYS A 50 -7.14 7.51 -17.55
C CYS A 50 -5.88 7.35 -18.38
N PHE A 51 -5.75 6.23 -19.06
CA PHE A 51 -4.63 5.93 -19.93
C PHE A 51 -5.12 5.65 -21.35
N GLU A 52 -4.56 6.36 -22.33
CA GLU A 52 -5.04 6.31 -23.73
C GLU A 52 -4.65 5.04 -24.47
N ASN A 53 -3.62 4.33 -24.02
CA ASN A 53 -3.05 3.15 -24.71
C ASN A 53 -3.22 1.89 -23.87
N ILE A 54 -4.44 1.41 -23.73
CA ILE A 54 -4.69 0.16 -23.02
C ILE A 54 -4.54 -1.01 -24.00
N PRO A 55 -3.90 -2.14 -23.61
CA PRO A 55 -3.75 -3.31 -24.47
C PRO A 55 -5.05 -3.94 -24.97
N PHE A 56 -6.20 -3.61 -24.38
CA PHE A 56 -7.51 -4.23 -24.65
C PHE A 56 -8.46 -3.42 -25.53
N GLY A 57 -7.98 -2.43 -26.26
CA GLY A 57 -8.76 -1.76 -27.29
C GLY A 57 -8.66 -0.24 -27.30
N PRO A 58 -8.81 0.38 -28.48
CA PRO A 58 -8.77 1.82 -28.65
C PRO A 58 -10.14 2.42 -28.26
N GLU A 59 -10.49 2.40 -26.99
CA GLU A 59 -11.63 3.19 -26.55
C GLU A 59 -11.11 4.60 -26.26
N TYR A 60 -11.51 5.56 -27.09
CA TYR A 60 -11.30 6.97 -26.80
C TYR A 60 -12.02 7.31 -25.50
N ARG A 61 -11.27 7.80 -24.51
CA ARG A 61 -11.82 8.26 -23.25
C ARG A 61 -11.52 9.74 -23.06
N ASP A 62 -12.54 10.48 -22.67
CA ASP A 62 -12.32 11.83 -22.16
C ASP A 62 -11.81 11.75 -20.73
N CYS A 63 -10.53 11.96 -20.54
CA CYS A 63 -9.91 11.97 -19.22
C CYS A 63 -10.44 13.08 -18.30
N ASN A 64 -11.22 14.01 -18.83
CA ASN A 64 -11.88 15.04 -18.04
C ASN A 64 -13.29 14.63 -17.57
N ASP A 65 -13.77 13.45 -17.98
CA ASP A 65 -15.06 12.93 -17.50
C ASP A 65 -14.83 11.87 -16.40
N PRO A 66 -14.91 12.24 -15.10
CA PRO A 66 -14.65 11.34 -14.00
C PRO A 66 -15.67 10.20 -13.92
N VAL A 67 -16.93 10.44 -14.35
CA VAL A 67 -18.01 9.44 -14.28
C VAL A 67 -17.75 8.32 -15.28
N GLN A 68 -17.44 8.66 -16.54
CA GLN A 68 -17.11 7.67 -17.55
C GLN A 68 -15.86 6.87 -17.21
N ASN A 69 -14.82 7.52 -16.67
CA ASN A 69 -13.59 6.86 -16.26
C ASN A 69 -13.81 5.94 -15.06
N GLN A 70 -14.59 6.34 -14.07
CA GLN A 70 -14.92 5.47 -12.96
C GLN A 70 -15.71 4.24 -13.43
N LEU A 71 -16.73 4.42 -14.28
CA LEU A 71 -17.50 3.32 -14.85
C LEU A 71 -16.61 2.36 -15.64
N PHE A 72 -15.69 2.90 -16.42
CA PHE A 72 -14.72 2.08 -17.14
C PHE A 72 -13.86 1.25 -16.18
N CYS A 73 -13.31 1.85 -15.14
CA CYS A 73 -12.44 1.20 -14.16
C CYS A 73 -13.16 0.07 -13.40
N THR A 74 -14.45 0.22 -13.14
CA THR A 74 -15.25 -0.79 -12.43
C THR A 74 -15.84 -1.87 -13.37
N THR A 75 -15.62 -1.77 -14.68
CA THR A 75 -16.12 -2.77 -15.63
C THR A 75 -15.26 -4.04 -15.57
N GLN A 76 -15.91 -5.18 -15.35
CA GLN A 76 -15.29 -6.49 -15.50
C GLN A 76 -15.16 -6.89 -16.97
N ILE A 77 -14.01 -7.37 -17.38
CA ILE A 77 -13.74 -7.87 -18.73
C ILE A 77 -14.05 -9.35 -18.83
N THR A 78 -13.68 -10.11 -17.78
CA THR A 78 -13.98 -11.53 -17.61
C THR A 78 -14.30 -11.82 -16.14
N PRO A 79 -14.81 -13.01 -15.77
CA PRO A 79 -15.02 -13.36 -14.36
C PRO A 79 -13.78 -13.25 -13.47
N PHE A 80 -12.59 -13.15 -14.06
CA PHE A 80 -11.31 -13.11 -13.34
C PHE A 80 -10.46 -11.88 -13.66
N GLN A 81 -10.95 -10.95 -14.50
CA GLN A 81 -10.20 -9.77 -14.91
C GLN A 81 -11.09 -8.54 -14.87
N SER A 82 -10.72 -7.55 -14.09
CA SER A 82 -11.32 -6.22 -14.12
C SER A 82 -10.31 -5.20 -14.67
N ARG A 83 -10.83 -4.10 -15.19
CA ARG A 83 -10.00 -3.03 -15.74
C ARG A 83 -9.24 -2.25 -14.66
N VAL A 84 -9.52 -2.49 -13.41
CA VAL A 84 -8.83 -1.86 -12.27
C VAL A 84 -7.35 -2.25 -12.18
N TRP A 85 -6.96 -3.39 -12.74
CA TRP A 85 -5.59 -3.92 -12.69
C TRP A 85 -4.70 -3.39 -13.83
N GLN A 86 -4.67 -2.06 -14.04
CA GLN A 86 -3.80 -1.43 -15.05
C GLN A 86 -2.38 -1.22 -14.53
N HIS A 87 -2.27 -0.73 -13.29
CA HIS A 87 -1.01 -0.56 -12.60
C HIS A 87 -1.06 -1.45 -11.37
N VAL A 88 -0.20 -2.45 -11.31
CA VAL A 88 -0.24 -3.48 -10.26
C VAL A 88 1.07 -3.45 -9.49
N VAL A 89 0.98 -3.48 -8.18
CA VAL A 89 2.13 -3.58 -7.29
C VAL A 89 2.07 -4.91 -6.55
N GLY A 90 3.21 -5.61 -6.53
CA GLY A 90 3.33 -6.92 -5.94
C GLY A 90 2.96 -8.04 -6.91
N ASN A 91 3.26 -9.27 -6.52
CA ASN A 91 3.05 -10.47 -7.32
C ASN A 91 1.91 -11.30 -6.73
N TRP A 92 0.86 -11.55 -7.53
CA TRP A 92 -0.31 -12.33 -7.08
C TRP A 92 -0.33 -13.74 -7.64
N GLY A 93 0.26 -14.16 -8.57
CA GLY A 93 0.05 -15.47 -9.24
C GLY A 93 1.02 -16.57 -8.88
N THR A 94 1.98 -16.31 -8.02
CA THR A 94 3.01 -17.25 -7.57
C THR A 94 2.86 -17.57 -6.09
N THR A 95 3.73 -18.42 -5.57
CA THR A 95 3.82 -18.65 -4.12
C THR A 95 3.91 -17.29 -3.42
N PRO A 96 3.03 -17.01 -2.45
CA PRO A 96 3.06 -15.75 -1.72
C PRO A 96 4.43 -15.53 -1.13
N GLN A 97 4.92 -14.32 -1.25
CA GLN A 97 6.20 -13.93 -0.70
C GLN A 97 5.97 -12.99 0.47
N ASN A 98 6.61 -13.29 1.60
CA ASN A 98 6.66 -12.37 2.72
C ASN A 98 7.75 -11.33 2.43
N ASP A 99 7.51 -10.46 1.45
CA ASP A 99 8.46 -9.50 0.91
C ASP A 99 8.22 -8.06 1.38
N GLY A 100 7.16 -7.87 2.17
CA GLY A 100 6.77 -6.56 2.68
C GLY A 100 5.98 -5.67 1.70
N ILE A 101 5.79 -6.12 0.45
CA ILE A 101 5.04 -5.34 -0.55
C ILE A 101 3.55 -5.45 -0.27
N GLY A 102 2.89 -4.33 0.08
CA GLY A 102 1.49 -4.30 0.49
C GLY A 102 1.23 -4.84 1.90
N LEU A 103 2.29 -5.00 2.71
CA LEU A 103 2.15 -5.40 4.11
C LEU A 103 1.33 -4.37 4.88
N MET A 104 0.31 -4.85 5.60
CA MET A 104 -0.53 -4.02 6.44
C MET A 104 -0.03 -4.00 7.88
N ASN A 105 -0.27 -2.90 8.57
CA ASN A 105 0.02 -2.73 9.99
C ASN A 105 -1.16 -3.23 10.83
N TYR A 106 -0.88 -3.97 11.90
CA TYR A 106 -1.90 -4.41 12.85
C TYR A 106 -2.19 -3.32 13.88
N GLU A 107 -3.43 -2.83 13.91
CA GLU A 107 -3.87 -1.75 14.82
C GLU A 107 -4.51 -2.29 16.11
N GLY A 108 -4.68 -3.60 16.23
CA GLY A 108 -5.43 -4.23 17.33
C GLY A 108 -6.87 -4.56 16.92
N ASP A 109 -7.55 -5.36 17.76
CA ASP A 109 -8.96 -5.74 17.61
C ASP A 109 -9.36 -6.29 16.22
N SER A 110 -8.41 -6.89 15.52
CA SER A 110 -8.58 -7.42 14.15
C SER A 110 -8.63 -6.35 13.05
N ILE A 111 -8.21 -5.15 13.35
CA ILE A 111 -8.07 -4.05 12.39
C ILE A 111 -6.64 -4.04 11.83
N TRP A 112 -6.56 -3.89 10.53
CA TRP A 112 -5.33 -3.76 9.78
C TRP A 112 -5.35 -2.51 8.92
N SER A 113 -4.23 -1.81 8.79
CA SER A 113 -4.15 -0.60 7.99
C SER A 113 -3.02 -0.63 6.98
N LEU A 114 -3.20 0.07 5.87
CA LEU A 114 -2.16 0.37 4.90
C LEU A 114 -2.28 1.84 4.48
N GLU A 115 -1.18 2.58 4.62
CA GLU A 115 -1.09 3.98 4.24
C GLU A 115 -0.10 4.15 3.10
N PHE A 116 -0.47 4.93 2.10
CA PHE A 116 0.42 5.21 0.97
C PHE A 116 0.01 6.47 0.22
N ILE A 117 0.94 7.01 -0.55
CA ILE A 117 0.65 8.03 -1.56
C ILE A 117 0.49 7.29 -2.89
N VAL A 118 -0.65 7.44 -3.54
CA VAL A 118 -1.02 6.70 -4.75
C VAL A 118 0.06 6.82 -5.83
N GLU A 119 0.50 8.04 -6.07
CA GLU A 119 1.47 8.33 -7.12
C GLU A 119 2.84 7.68 -6.86
N ASP A 120 3.25 7.61 -5.61
CA ASP A 120 4.52 6.97 -5.24
C ASP A 120 4.41 5.44 -5.25
N TYR A 121 3.35 4.92 -4.64
CA TYR A 121 3.15 3.48 -4.47
C TYR A 121 3.13 2.75 -5.81
N PHE A 122 2.43 3.31 -6.80
CA PHE A 122 2.30 2.68 -8.12
C PHE A 122 3.41 3.06 -9.10
N SER A 123 4.25 4.06 -8.80
CA SER A 123 5.42 4.42 -9.62
C SER A 123 6.71 3.75 -9.17
N ASP A 124 6.70 3.02 -8.08
CA ASP A 124 7.90 2.35 -7.57
C ASP A 124 8.28 1.15 -8.44
N LEU A 125 9.27 1.36 -9.31
CA LEU A 125 9.79 0.36 -10.24
C LEU A 125 10.57 -0.78 -9.54
N THR A 126 10.90 -0.64 -8.25
CA THR A 126 11.58 -1.70 -7.49
C THR A 126 10.59 -2.75 -7.02
N GLN A 127 9.30 -2.42 -6.99
CA GLN A 127 8.25 -3.37 -6.64
C GLN A 127 7.89 -4.19 -7.87
N VAL A 128 7.86 -5.51 -7.70
CA VAL A 128 7.58 -6.44 -8.80
C VAL A 128 6.15 -6.22 -9.29
N GLN A 129 6.01 -5.89 -10.55
CA GLN A 129 4.70 -5.85 -11.19
C GLN A 129 4.22 -7.28 -11.46
N ASP A 130 2.95 -7.55 -11.23
CA ASP A 130 2.37 -8.85 -11.49
C ASP A 130 2.23 -9.09 -12.99
N THR A 131 3.14 -9.86 -13.57
CA THR A 131 3.07 -10.34 -14.95
C THR A 131 2.41 -11.72 -15.05
N SER A 132 1.95 -12.31 -13.95
CA SER A 132 1.46 -13.70 -13.89
C SER A 132 0.15 -13.94 -14.64
N MET A 133 -0.61 -12.89 -14.91
CA MET A 133 -1.88 -12.99 -15.67
C MET A 133 -1.66 -13.21 -17.17
N GLY A 134 -0.44 -13.48 -17.60
CA GLY A 134 -0.12 -13.90 -18.97
C GLY A 134 -0.30 -12.85 -20.06
N ASN A 135 -0.66 -11.66 -19.69
CA ASN A 135 -0.71 -10.50 -20.55
C ASN A 135 0.21 -9.43 -19.97
N ASP A 136 1.08 -8.87 -20.77
CA ASP A 136 1.92 -7.69 -20.44
C ASP A 136 1.07 -6.44 -20.18
N SER A 137 0.00 -6.57 -19.40
CA SER A 137 -1.04 -5.56 -19.27
C SER A 137 -0.82 -4.62 -18.10
N SER A 138 0.06 -4.95 -17.14
CA SER A 138 0.41 -3.98 -16.13
C SER A 138 1.39 -2.96 -16.72
N VAL A 139 0.98 -1.71 -16.72
CA VAL A 139 1.78 -0.59 -17.20
C VAL A 139 2.29 0.18 -15.98
N THR A 140 3.56 0.55 -15.98
CA THR A 140 4.10 1.42 -14.93
C THR A 140 3.31 2.72 -14.87
N TYR A 141 2.88 3.10 -13.67
CA TYR A 141 2.22 4.37 -13.46
C TYR A 141 3.14 5.53 -13.87
N GLN A 142 2.60 6.47 -14.61
CA GLN A 142 3.31 7.69 -15.00
C GLN A 142 2.78 8.87 -14.20
N GLN A 143 3.66 9.71 -13.68
CA GLN A 143 3.26 10.92 -12.97
C GLN A 143 2.35 11.79 -13.83
N GLY A 144 1.28 12.29 -13.21
CA GLY A 144 0.30 13.15 -13.85
C GLY A 144 -0.94 12.43 -14.38
N LEU A 145 -0.99 11.09 -14.32
CA LEU A 145 -2.22 10.36 -14.58
C LEU A 145 -3.18 10.49 -13.39
N THR A 146 -4.45 10.77 -13.69
CA THR A 146 -5.47 10.86 -12.63
C THR A 146 -5.88 9.47 -12.16
N PRO A 147 -5.75 9.15 -10.85
CA PRO A 147 -6.26 7.91 -10.29
C PRO A 147 -7.79 7.96 -10.17
N TYR A 148 -8.48 6.89 -10.57
CA TYR A 148 -9.94 6.78 -10.48
C TYR A 148 -10.40 5.70 -9.51
N THR A 149 -9.79 4.54 -9.57
CA THR A 149 -10.22 3.37 -8.78
C THR A 149 -9.03 2.52 -8.39
N ILE A 150 -9.01 2.06 -7.15
CA ILE A 150 -8.09 1.02 -6.68
C ILE A 150 -8.87 -0.27 -6.55
N GLY A 151 -8.35 -1.36 -7.13
CA GLY A 151 -8.78 -2.71 -6.87
C GLY A 151 -7.99 -3.29 -5.71
N VAL A 152 -8.68 -4.00 -4.84
CA VAL A 152 -8.08 -4.57 -3.62
C VAL A 152 -8.45 -6.04 -3.48
N VAL A 153 -7.44 -6.84 -3.17
CA VAL A 153 -7.60 -8.21 -2.67
C VAL A 153 -6.64 -8.38 -1.50
N PHE A 154 -7.11 -8.92 -0.40
CA PHE A 154 -6.26 -9.21 0.76
C PHE A 154 -5.80 -10.65 0.76
N ARG A 155 -4.68 -10.92 1.41
CA ARG A 155 -4.15 -12.28 1.60
C ARG A 155 -3.32 -12.39 2.88
N SER A 156 -3.24 -13.60 3.42
CA SER A 156 -2.23 -13.96 4.41
C SER A 156 -0.84 -14.09 3.74
N PHE A 157 0.22 -14.06 4.55
CA PHE A 157 1.61 -14.18 4.07
C PHE A 157 1.86 -15.51 3.33
N ASP A 158 1.18 -16.58 3.72
CA ASP A 158 1.28 -17.91 3.13
C ASP A 158 0.30 -18.13 1.95
N GLY A 159 -0.62 -17.17 1.71
CA GLY A 159 -1.61 -17.21 0.65
C GLY A 159 -2.77 -18.19 0.88
N PHE A 160 -2.85 -18.81 2.06
CA PHE A 160 -3.97 -19.69 2.37
C PHE A 160 -5.27 -18.93 2.55
N TYR A 161 -5.19 -17.69 3.03
CA TYR A 161 -6.34 -16.84 3.28
C TYR A 161 -6.38 -15.69 2.27
N THR A 162 -7.54 -15.48 1.67
CA THR A 162 -7.80 -14.35 0.76
C THR A 162 -9.04 -13.60 1.22
N GLY A 163 -8.95 -12.28 1.22
CA GLY A 163 -10.05 -11.37 1.52
C GLY A 163 -10.58 -10.75 0.24
N ARG A 164 -11.84 -11.03 -0.09
CA ARG A 164 -12.55 -10.56 -1.27
C ARG A 164 -13.93 -10.03 -0.90
N ASP A 165 -14.65 -9.45 -1.85
CA ASP A 165 -16.05 -9.04 -1.64
C ASP A 165 -16.97 -10.24 -1.36
N ASN A 166 -18.23 -9.97 -1.04
CA ASN A 166 -19.21 -11.02 -0.72
C ASN A 166 -19.52 -11.96 -1.90
N GLY A 167 -19.21 -11.54 -3.13
CA GLY A 167 -19.31 -12.36 -4.33
C GLY A 167 -18.03 -13.11 -4.69
N CYS A 168 -17.02 -13.10 -3.83
CA CYS A 168 -15.70 -13.68 -4.06
C CYS A 168 -14.90 -13.01 -5.20
N ASN A 169 -15.18 -11.75 -5.46
CA ASN A 169 -14.50 -10.94 -6.44
C ASN A 169 -13.63 -9.86 -5.79
N ASP A 170 -13.05 -9.01 -6.63
CA ASP A 170 -12.24 -7.89 -6.18
C ASP A 170 -13.12 -6.87 -5.43
N ILE A 171 -12.49 -6.08 -4.56
CA ILE A 171 -13.11 -4.94 -3.90
C ILE A 171 -12.63 -3.69 -4.60
N PHE A 172 -13.50 -2.70 -4.80
CA PHE A 172 -13.14 -1.44 -5.44
C PHE A 172 -13.19 -0.28 -4.46
N ILE A 173 -12.17 0.54 -4.47
CA ILE A 173 -12.14 1.86 -3.86
C ILE A 173 -12.27 2.86 -5.01
N THR A 174 -13.43 3.49 -5.13
CA THR A 174 -13.77 4.44 -6.18
C THR A 174 -13.74 5.87 -5.65
N GLY A 175 -13.97 6.87 -6.52
CA GLY A 175 -14.09 8.26 -6.10
C GLY A 175 -12.76 8.97 -5.82
N LEU A 176 -11.62 8.37 -6.19
CA LEU A 176 -10.30 8.98 -5.96
C LEU A 176 -10.16 10.33 -6.66
N ALA A 177 -10.63 10.45 -7.90
CA ALA A 177 -10.55 11.69 -8.66
C ALA A 177 -11.45 12.81 -8.10
N SER A 178 -12.52 12.47 -7.39
CA SER A 178 -13.43 13.44 -6.77
C SER A 178 -13.06 13.83 -5.34
N GLY A 179 -12.17 13.08 -4.71
CA GLY A 179 -11.83 13.28 -3.30
C GLY A 179 -12.87 12.73 -2.32
N ASP A 180 -13.79 11.89 -2.79
CA ASP A 180 -14.86 11.25 -1.99
C ASP A 180 -14.80 9.72 -2.18
N PRO A 181 -13.88 9.03 -1.50
CA PRO A 181 -13.67 7.61 -1.69
C PRO A 181 -14.86 6.79 -1.19
N GLN A 182 -15.26 5.80 -2.01
CA GLN A 182 -16.30 4.84 -1.68
C GLN A 182 -15.74 3.42 -1.83
N VAL A 183 -16.04 2.54 -0.86
CA VAL A 183 -15.68 1.12 -0.94
C VAL A 183 -16.90 0.34 -1.40
N ILE A 184 -16.76 -0.33 -2.54
CA ILE A 184 -17.86 -1.06 -3.17
C ILE A 184 -17.43 -2.48 -3.57
N GLN A 185 -18.41 -3.37 -3.62
CA GLN A 185 -18.26 -4.71 -4.17
C GLN A 185 -18.23 -4.65 -5.70
N SER A 186 -17.36 -5.44 -6.33
CA SER A 186 -17.30 -5.46 -7.78
C SER A 186 -18.50 -6.16 -8.42
N THR A 187 -19.20 -7.00 -7.68
CA THR A 187 -20.28 -7.86 -8.18
C THR A 187 -21.54 -7.07 -8.52
N ASP A 188 -21.91 -6.13 -7.65
CA ASP A 188 -23.18 -5.39 -7.75
C ASP A 188 -23.04 -3.90 -7.43
N LEU A 189 -21.82 -3.43 -7.22
CA LEU A 189 -21.46 -2.05 -6.87
C LEU A 189 -22.12 -1.54 -5.56
N SER A 190 -22.57 -2.45 -4.70
CA SER A 190 -23.07 -2.11 -3.37
C SER A 190 -21.90 -1.81 -2.40
N ASN A 191 -22.19 -1.08 -1.32
CA ASN A 191 -21.19 -0.79 -0.29
C ASN A 191 -20.62 -2.07 0.33
N PHE A 192 -19.35 -1.99 0.72
CA PHE A 192 -18.64 -3.07 1.39
C PHE A 192 -18.06 -2.59 2.73
N ASP A 193 -18.69 -3.01 3.81
CA ASP A 193 -18.46 -2.43 5.15
C ASP A 193 -17.23 -2.99 5.89
N ALA A 194 -16.59 -4.05 5.38
CA ALA A 194 -15.38 -4.60 5.99
C ALA A 194 -14.14 -3.71 5.83
N ILE A 195 -14.23 -2.67 5.00
CA ILE A 195 -13.14 -1.76 4.71
C ILE A 195 -13.62 -0.34 4.88
N SER A 196 -12.81 0.48 5.55
CA SER A 196 -12.92 1.94 5.50
C SER A 196 -11.74 2.56 4.77
N VAL A 197 -11.95 3.70 4.16
CA VAL A 197 -10.93 4.44 3.42
C VAL A 197 -10.96 5.90 3.80
N GLU A 198 -9.80 6.41 4.20
CA GLU A 198 -9.56 7.84 4.32
C GLU A 198 -8.69 8.32 3.17
N MET A 199 -9.00 9.49 2.65
CA MET A 199 -8.23 10.10 1.58
C MET A 199 -8.03 11.58 1.83
N SER A 200 -6.85 12.08 1.50
CA SER A 200 -6.56 13.51 1.48
C SER A 200 -5.62 13.86 0.32
N ASN A 201 -5.78 15.06 -0.19
CA ASN A 201 -4.86 15.63 -1.16
C ASN A 201 -3.80 16.40 -0.38
N LEU A 202 -2.57 15.93 -0.41
CA LEU A 202 -1.47 16.59 0.28
C LEU A 202 -0.97 17.79 -0.53
N SER A 203 -0.92 18.95 0.09
CA SER A 203 -0.20 20.09 -0.50
C SER A 203 1.31 19.79 -0.51
N ASN A 204 2.06 20.41 -1.42
CA ASN A 204 3.52 20.24 -1.49
C ASN A 204 4.25 20.55 -0.17
N ASN A 205 3.62 21.29 0.75
CA ASN A 205 4.17 21.62 2.06
C ASN A 205 3.84 20.58 3.15
N GLU A 206 2.89 19.66 2.87
CA GLU A 206 2.46 18.60 3.79
C GLU A 206 3.05 17.23 3.44
N ILE A 207 3.83 17.19 2.35
CA ILE A 207 4.46 15.94 1.94
C ILE A 207 5.63 15.65 2.87
N SER A 208 5.44 14.64 3.70
CA SER A 208 6.47 14.11 4.58
C SER A 208 7.77 13.79 3.82
N LEU A 209 8.91 14.08 4.44
CA LEU A 209 10.23 13.73 3.88
C LEU A 209 10.46 12.22 3.83
N LEU A 210 9.79 11.48 4.71
CA LEU A 210 9.83 10.02 4.77
C LEU A 210 8.46 9.46 4.41
N ARG A 211 8.43 8.43 3.56
CA ARG A 211 7.23 7.76 3.06
C ARG A 211 7.38 6.25 3.13
N ASN A 212 6.27 5.55 3.08
CA ASN A 212 6.22 4.09 2.99
C ASN A 212 7.04 3.39 4.08
N LEU A 213 7.01 3.92 5.33
CA LEU A 213 7.70 3.27 6.43
C LEU A 213 7.06 1.92 6.74
N GLN A 214 7.86 0.88 6.66
CA GLN A 214 7.46 -0.49 6.99
C GLN A 214 8.55 -1.15 7.80
N ILE A 215 8.18 -1.90 8.81
CA ILE A 215 9.09 -2.71 9.62
C ILE A 215 8.58 -4.14 9.64
N PHE A 216 9.30 -5.05 8.99
CA PHE A 216 8.87 -6.44 8.87
C PHE A 216 10.04 -7.43 8.89
N PRO A 217 9.83 -8.67 9.38
CA PRO A 217 8.67 -9.08 10.15
C PRO A 217 8.51 -8.28 11.44
N ASN A 218 7.26 -8.06 11.84
CA ASN A 218 6.87 -7.55 13.16
C ASN A 218 5.65 -8.39 13.61
N PRO A 219 5.72 -9.23 14.64
CA PRO A 219 6.79 -9.38 15.64
C PRO A 219 8.14 -9.88 15.09
N ILE A 220 9.22 -9.43 15.74
CA ILE A 220 10.61 -9.73 15.38
C ILE A 220 11.11 -10.90 16.21
N SER A 221 11.55 -11.98 15.56
CA SER A 221 12.15 -13.14 16.24
C SER A 221 13.68 -13.14 16.14
N ASP A 222 14.21 -12.96 14.94
CA ASP A 222 15.65 -13.04 14.70
C ASP A 222 16.18 -11.84 13.89
N TYR A 223 15.36 -11.26 13.03
CA TYR A 223 15.74 -10.12 12.21
C TYR A 223 14.52 -9.31 11.79
N SER A 224 14.73 -8.09 11.32
CA SER A 224 13.72 -7.28 10.67
C SER A 224 14.33 -6.37 9.61
N TYR A 225 13.53 -5.96 8.67
CA TYR A 225 13.85 -4.92 7.69
C TYR A 225 13.07 -3.66 8.03
N ILE A 226 13.75 -2.51 8.01
CA ILE A 226 13.14 -1.19 8.09
C ILE A 226 13.20 -0.62 6.68
N ARG A 227 12.06 -0.53 6.02
CA ARG A 227 11.92 0.01 4.66
C ARG A 227 11.28 1.37 4.71
N PHE A 228 11.76 2.29 3.92
CA PHE A 228 11.17 3.60 3.74
C PHE A 228 11.68 4.27 2.47
N THR A 229 10.96 5.29 2.01
CA THR A 229 11.35 6.11 0.87
C THR A 229 11.67 7.53 1.36
N LEU A 230 12.81 8.07 0.95
CA LEU A 230 13.17 9.47 1.18
C LEU A 230 12.88 10.32 -0.06
N LYS A 231 12.21 11.44 0.14
CA LYS A 231 11.95 12.41 -0.92
C LYS A 231 13.23 13.05 -1.43
N ASP A 232 14.10 13.45 -0.50
CA ASP A 232 15.33 14.17 -0.77
C ASP A 232 16.52 13.56 -0.04
N LYS A 233 17.74 13.85 -0.50
CA LYS A 233 18.95 13.45 0.20
C LYS A 233 19.04 14.15 1.56
N GLN A 234 19.21 13.37 2.65
CA GLN A 234 19.32 13.91 3.98
C GLN A 234 20.00 12.96 4.97
N LYS A 235 20.34 13.47 6.14
CA LYS A 235 20.86 12.65 7.21
C LYS A 235 19.75 11.89 7.90
N ALA A 236 19.87 10.57 7.99
CA ALA A 236 18.96 9.70 8.73
C ALA A 236 19.65 9.09 9.95
N ILE A 237 18.98 9.18 11.10
CA ILE A 237 19.39 8.53 12.35
C ILE A 237 18.22 7.64 12.78
N ILE A 238 18.46 6.33 12.78
CA ILE A 238 17.46 5.35 13.24
C ILE A 238 17.89 4.82 14.60
N ASN A 239 17.05 5.03 15.60
CA ASN A 239 17.26 4.60 16.97
C ASN A 239 16.25 3.53 17.34
N LEU A 240 16.71 2.58 18.18
CA LEU A 240 15.84 1.71 18.95
C LEU A 240 15.67 2.31 20.34
N ILE A 241 14.42 2.48 20.77
CA ILE A 241 14.08 3.06 22.08
C ILE A 241 13.11 2.15 22.84
N ASP A 242 13.15 2.18 24.17
CA ASP A 242 12.19 1.47 25.00
C ASP A 242 10.88 2.26 25.16
N ILE A 243 9.86 1.64 25.75
CA ILE A 243 8.54 2.26 25.98
C ILE A 243 8.59 3.50 26.89
N ASN A 244 9.68 3.71 27.61
CA ASN A 244 9.89 4.89 28.46
C ASN A 244 10.61 6.01 27.70
N GLY A 245 10.87 5.84 26.40
CA GLY A 245 11.58 6.80 25.56
C GLY A 245 13.10 6.79 25.72
N ARG A 246 13.67 5.79 26.41
CA ARG A 246 15.11 5.68 26.58
C ARG A 246 15.73 5.01 25.36
N LYS A 247 16.70 5.67 24.75
CA LYS A 247 17.46 5.12 23.64
C LYS A 247 18.30 3.92 24.09
N ILE A 248 18.09 2.78 23.43
CA ILE A 248 18.82 1.54 23.63
C ILE A 248 20.06 1.52 22.74
N THR A 249 19.87 1.76 21.44
CA THR A 249 20.97 1.79 20.46
C THR A 249 20.62 2.67 19.27
N THR A 250 21.62 2.97 18.45
CA THR A 250 21.44 3.59 17.12
C THR A 250 21.76 2.54 16.07
N LEU A 251 20.77 2.21 15.23
CA LEU A 251 20.90 1.22 14.17
C LEU A 251 21.65 1.81 12.97
N ILE A 252 21.34 3.03 12.59
CA ILE A 252 22.08 3.77 11.58
C ILE A 252 22.21 5.27 11.93
N ASN A 253 23.29 5.88 11.43
CA ASN A 253 23.52 7.32 11.48
C ASN A 253 24.39 7.71 10.28
N LYS A 254 23.74 8.03 9.15
CA LYS A 254 24.44 8.36 7.91
C LYS A 254 23.57 9.23 6.99
N GLU A 255 24.20 9.86 5.98
CA GLU A 255 23.47 10.47 4.88
C GLU A 255 22.93 9.39 3.95
N LEU A 256 21.67 9.53 3.56
CA LEU A 256 20.99 8.70 2.57
C LEU A 256 20.54 9.58 1.40
N ASN A 257 20.61 9.04 0.19
CA ASN A 257 20.09 9.72 -1.00
C ASN A 257 18.56 9.69 -1.02
N SER A 258 17.94 10.45 -1.92
CA SER A 258 16.52 10.24 -2.27
C SER A 258 16.29 8.84 -2.83
N GLY A 259 15.08 8.31 -2.64
CA GLY A 259 14.66 6.99 -3.11
C GLY A 259 14.44 5.99 -1.99
N ASN A 260 14.31 4.72 -2.37
CA ASN A 260 13.97 3.63 -1.46
C ASN A 260 15.18 3.15 -0.67
N HIS A 261 14.94 2.88 0.60
CA HIS A 261 15.92 2.35 1.53
C HIS A 261 15.41 1.11 2.23
N GLU A 262 16.31 0.16 2.40
CA GLU A 262 16.10 -1.03 3.21
C GLU A 262 17.26 -1.18 4.18
N ILE A 263 16.93 -1.19 5.46
CA ILE A 263 17.90 -1.34 6.56
C ILE A 263 17.65 -2.69 7.24
N TYR A 264 18.60 -3.58 7.12
CA TYR A 264 18.56 -4.86 7.82
C TYR A 264 19.00 -4.68 9.27
N TRP A 265 18.27 -5.28 10.20
CA TRP A 265 18.63 -5.40 11.60
C TRP A 265 18.50 -6.87 12.04
N ASP A 266 19.57 -7.40 12.64
CA ASP A 266 19.68 -8.79 13.09
C ASP A 266 19.02 -9.07 14.45
N GLY A 267 18.22 -8.15 14.97
CA GLY A 267 17.56 -8.29 16.28
C GLY A 267 18.50 -8.20 17.48
N LEU A 268 19.79 -7.90 17.25
CA LEU A 268 20.79 -7.87 18.31
C LEU A 268 21.13 -6.43 18.71
N VAL A 269 21.45 -6.26 20.01
CA VAL A 269 22.05 -5.06 20.55
C VAL A 269 23.34 -5.46 21.27
N ASN A 270 24.48 -4.92 20.81
CA ASN A 270 25.80 -5.30 21.30
C ASN A 270 26.08 -6.82 21.26
N GLY A 271 25.52 -7.51 20.23
CA GLY A 271 25.69 -8.95 20.05
C GLY A 271 24.79 -9.81 20.96
N GLN A 272 23.86 -9.24 21.67
CA GLN A 272 22.93 -9.96 22.55
C GLN A 272 21.49 -9.78 22.04
N LYS A 273 20.69 -10.86 22.12
CA LYS A 273 19.26 -10.79 21.85
C LYS A 273 18.58 -9.84 22.83
N MET A 274 17.61 -9.11 22.31
CA MET A 274 16.74 -8.26 23.11
C MET A 274 15.76 -9.13 23.93
N GLU A 275 15.33 -8.62 25.07
CA GLU A 275 14.24 -9.22 25.82
C GLU A 275 12.92 -9.06 25.03
N SER A 276 12.05 -10.07 25.15
CA SER A 276 10.72 -10.00 24.55
C SER A 276 9.95 -8.82 25.12
N GLY A 277 9.33 -8.04 24.25
CA GLY A 277 8.62 -6.84 24.69
C GLY A 277 8.30 -5.87 23.54
N ILE A 278 7.71 -4.73 23.92
CA ILE A 278 7.37 -3.64 23.01
C ILE A 278 8.51 -2.62 23.02
N TYR A 279 8.91 -2.23 21.83
CA TYR A 279 9.95 -1.22 21.59
C TYR A 279 9.47 -0.25 20.50
N ILE A 280 10.24 0.78 20.25
CA ILE A 280 9.93 1.78 19.24
C ILE A 280 11.19 1.98 18.37
N ILE A 281 10.99 1.91 17.05
CA ILE A 281 11.96 2.41 16.08
C ILE A 281 11.66 3.89 15.86
N GLU A 282 12.65 4.73 16.14
CA GLU A 282 12.60 6.16 15.93
C GLU A 282 13.50 6.54 14.77
N ILE A 283 12.96 7.23 13.76
CA ILE A 283 13.69 7.74 12.61
C ILE A 283 13.72 9.26 12.72
N ASN A 284 14.91 9.81 12.88
CA ASN A 284 15.12 11.26 12.88
C ASN A 284 15.77 11.64 11.55
N LEU A 285 15.10 12.50 10.83
CA LEU A 285 15.59 13.20 9.66
C LEU A 285 15.96 14.63 10.06
N ASP A 286 16.50 15.43 9.13
CA ASP A 286 16.99 16.78 9.48
C ASP A 286 15.90 17.67 10.09
N GLU A 287 14.66 17.61 9.60
CA GLU A 287 13.54 18.44 10.03
C GLU A 287 12.34 17.67 10.59
N GLU A 288 12.32 16.34 10.45
CA GLU A 288 11.17 15.51 10.81
C GLU A 288 11.58 14.31 11.66
N ARG A 289 10.63 13.84 12.45
CA ARG A 289 10.79 12.66 13.31
C ARG A 289 9.61 11.74 13.16
N TYR A 290 9.91 10.45 12.97
CA TYR A 290 8.94 9.37 12.84
C TYR A 290 9.18 8.33 13.91
N SER A 291 8.12 7.62 14.30
CA SER A 291 8.23 6.53 15.25
C SER A 291 7.24 5.42 14.91
N GLU A 292 7.71 4.19 15.00
CA GLU A 292 6.91 2.99 14.74
C GLU A 292 7.11 1.99 15.86
N GLN A 293 6.01 1.38 16.35
CA GLN A 293 6.04 0.38 17.38
C GLN A 293 6.43 -0.99 16.82
N ILE A 294 7.33 -1.69 17.51
CA ILE A 294 7.71 -3.04 17.18
C ILE A 294 7.54 -3.97 18.38
N ILE A 295 7.34 -5.24 18.10
CA ILE A 295 7.26 -6.31 19.10
C ILE A 295 8.44 -7.24 18.87
N ILE A 296 9.18 -7.57 19.93
CA ILE A 296 10.26 -8.56 19.92
C ILE A 296 9.77 -9.80 20.69
N ASN A 297 9.89 -10.98 20.06
CA ASN A 297 9.53 -12.29 20.63
C ASN A 297 10.70 -12.99 21.30
#